data_33332c6933653a76fe4c679a5071b396
#
_entry.id   33332c6933653a76fe4c679a5071b396
#
_cell.length_a   1.000
_cell.length_b   1.000
_cell.length_c   1.000
_cell.angle_alpha   90.00
_cell.angle_beta   90.00
_cell.angle_gamma   90.00
#
_symmetry.space_group_name_H-M   'P 1'
#
loop_
_entity.id
_entity.type
_entity.pdbx_description
1 polymer ?
#
loop_
_entity_poly.entity_id
_entity_poly.type
_entity_poly.pdbx_seq_one_letter_code
_entity_poly.pdbx_strand_id
1 'polypeptide(L)'
;MAEFPTAAQVVIIGGGIIGCSTAYHLMHEGVRDVVVLERDRLTSGTTFHAAGLVGQLRSSANITRLLKYSVDLYARLEAETGQATGFKQNGGLRLACNAERMTEIRRQATTAHSFGLEMHLLSPRDACDLWPLMSPEDLVGAAYLPSDGQANPSDLTQALAKGARMHGARIVEGVTVTGIRQQDGRVTGVVTDQGEIACETAVNCAGQWAPELGALAGVAVPLASMQHQYMVS
;
A
#
# COMPACT_ATOMS: atom_id res chain seq x y z
N MET A 1 -8.18 -27.17 -12.57
CA MET A 1 -8.41 -26.00 -11.70
C MET A 1 -8.04 -26.44 -10.29
N ALA A 2 -7.35 -25.62 -9.52
CA ALA A 2 -7.13 -25.96 -8.10
C ALA A 2 -8.48 -26.00 -7.37
N GLU A 3 -8.63 -26.94 -6.46
CA GLU A 3 -9.83 -27.09 -5.64
C GLU A 3 -10.03 -25.84 -4.76
N PHE A 4 -11.30 -25.40 -4.60
CA PHE A 4 -11.61 -24.27 -3.74
C PHE A 4 -11.25 -24.58 -2.28
N PRO A 5 -10.54 -23.71 -1.56
CA PRO A 5 -10.11 -23.98 -0.20
C PRO A 5 -11.32 -24.09 0.75
N THR A 6 -11.35 -25.11 1.58
CA THR A 6 -12.39 -25.31 2.62
C THR A 6 -11.91 -24.92 4.01
N ALA A 7 -10.59 -24.72 4.19
CA ALA A 7 -9.99 -24.29 5.45
C ALA A 7 -8.72 -23.47 5.20
N ALA A 8 -8.40 -22.57 6.12
CA ALA A 8 -7.16 -21.81 6.19
C ALA A 8 -6.89 -21.34 7.63
N GLN A 9 -5.64 -21.12 8.01
CA GLN A 9 -5.34 -20.46 9.27
C GLN A 9 -5.76 -18.99 9.22
N VAL A 10 -5.40 -18.29 8.13
CA VAL A 10 -5.72 -16.88 7.93
C VAL A 10 -6.40 -16.69 6.58
N VAL A 11 -7.57 -16.05 6.57
CA VAL A 11 -8.24 -15.58 5.35
C VAL A 11 -8.12 -14.06 5.27
N ILE A 12 -7.50 -13.57 4.21
CA ILE A 12 -7.35 -12.14 3.89
C ILE A 12 -8.40 -11.79 2.84
N ILE A 13 -9.22 -10.78 3.10
CA ILE A 13 -10.33 -10.37 2.24
C ILE A 13 -9.97 -9.05 1.55
N GLY A 14 -9.72 -9.12 0.25
CA GLY A 14 -9.30 -8.04 -0.63
C GLY A 14 -7.92 -8.25 -1.23
N GLY A 15 -7.84 -8.29 -2.57
CA GLY A 15 -6.63 -8.49 -3.38
C GLY A 15 -5.96 -7.20 -3.85
N GLY A 16 -6.15 -6.10 -3.11
CA GLY A 16 -5.41 -4.85 -3.32
C GLY A 16 -4.01 -4.90 -2.70
N ILE A 17 -3.30 -3.76 -2.77
CA ILE A 17 -1.92 -3.65 -2.26
C ILE A 17 -1.81 -4.06 -0.78
N ILE A 18 -2.80 -3.71 0.05
CA ILE A 18 -2.77 -4.02 1.49
C ILE A 18 -2.92 -5.52 1.71
N GLY A 19 -3.88 -6.18 1.05
CA GLY A 19 -4.10 -7.62 1.21
C GLY A 19 -2.93 -8.44 0.70
N CYS A 20 -2.38 -8.10 -0.47
CA CYS A 20 -1.21 -8.79 -1.03
C CYS A 20 0.04 -8.56 -0.17
N SER A 21 0.23 -7.35 0.38
CA SER A 21 1.31 -7.04 1.32
C SER A 21 1.16 -7.83 2.63
N THR A 22 -0.06 -7.90 3.17
CA THR A 22 -0.35 -8.68 4.38
C THR A 22 -0.02 -10.16 4.16
N ALA A 23 -0.45 -10.73 3.04
CA ALA A 23 -0.13 -12.12 2.69
C ALA A 23 1.39 -12.34 2.57
N TYR A 24 2.08 -11.46 1.84
CA TYR A 24 3.53 -11.51 1.68
C TYR A 24 4.24 -11.54 3.03
N HIS A 25 3.90 -10.62 3.93
CA HIS A 25 4.58 -10.52 5.23
C HIS A 25 4.22 -11.68 6.16
N LEU A 26 2.96 -12.11 6.22
CA LEU A 26 2.58 -13.27 7.03
C LEU A 26 3.35 -14.53 6.62
N MET A 27 3.52 -14.75 5.31
CA MET A 27 4.29 -15.87 4.82
C MET A 27 5.78 -15.77 5.19
N HIS A 28 6.36 -14.56 5.16
CA HIS A 28 7.75 -14.32 5.57
C HIS A 28 7.95 -14.49 7.08
N GLU A 29 6.95 -14.11 7.88
CA GLU A 29 6.94 -14.33 9.34
C GLU A 29 6.65 -15.79 9.74
N GLY A 30 6.51 -16.68 8.77
CA GLY A 30 6.35 -18.11 9.00
C GLY A 30 4.91 -18.57 9.29
N VAL A 31 3.92 -17.69 9.14
CA VAL A 31 2.51 -18.08 9.17
C VAL A 31 2.26 -19.01 7.99
N ARG A 32 1.64 -20.16 8.25
CA ARG A 32 1.29 -21.13 7.21
C ARG A 32 -0.19 -21.04 6.90
N ASP A 33 -0.57 -21.54 5.73
CA ASP A 33 -1.96 -21.69 5.31
C ASP A 33 -2.73 -20.36 5.28
N VAL A 34 -2.25 -19.45 4.44
CA VAL A 34 -2.85 -18.14 4.17
C VAL A 34 -3.62 -18.18 2.85
N VAL A 35 -4.87 -17.72 2.88
CA VAL A 35 -5.72 -17.54 1.69
C VAL A 35 -6.07 -16.07 1.53
N VAL A 36 -5.89 -15.55 0.32
CA VAL A 36 -6.40 -14.23 -0.09
C VAL A 36 -7.60 -14.43 -0.98
N LEU A 37 -8.70 -13.77 -0.69
CA LEU A 37 -9.91 -13.74 -1.50
C LEU A 37 -10.07 -12.37 -2.14
N GLU A 38 -10.26 -12.35 -3.45
CA GLU A 38 -10.54 -11.14 -4.23
C GLU A 38 -11.81 -11.36 -5.06
N ARG A 39 -12.74 -10.42 -5.01
CA ARG A 39 -14.03 -10.55 -5.71
C ARG A 39 -13.91 -10.43 -7.23
N ASP A 40 -12.96 -9.65 -7.72
CA ASP A 40 -12.71 -9.44 -9.13
C ASP A 40 -11.31 -10.00 -9.50
N ARG A 41 -10.39 -9.12 -9.85
CA ARG A 41 -8.99 -9.42 -10.11
C ARG A 41 -8.10 -8.65 -9.14
N LEU A 42 -6.92 -9.15 -8.87
CA LEU A 42 -5.94 -8.40 -8.09
C LEU A 42 -5.81 -6.98 -8.67
N THR A 43 -5.74 -6.00 -7.78
CA THR A 43 -5.58 -4.57 -8.08
C THR A 43 -6.82 -3.83 -8.58
N SER A 44 -7.91 -4.50 -8.96
CA SER A 44 -9.08 -3.89 -9.61
C SER A 44 -9.84 -2.84 -8.78
N GLY A 45 -9.59 -2.77 -7.47
CA GLY A 45 -10.16 -1.73 -6.60
C GLY A 45 -9.40 -0.41 -6.69
N THR A 46 -9.19 0.27 -5.56
CA THR A 46 -8.50 1.58 -5.47
C THR A 46 -7.02 1.50 -5.82
N THR A 47 -6.42 0.33 -5.80
CA THR A 47 -4.97 0.15 -5.99
C THR A 47 -4.49 0.69 -7.35
N PHE A 48 -5.13 0.30 -8.45
CA PHE A 48 -4.67 0.74 -9.77
C PHE A 48 -4.91 2.23 -10.06
N HIS A 49 -5.77 2.88 -9.27
CA HIS A 49 -6.01 4.32 -9.36
C HIS A 49 -4.96 5.17 -8.62
N ALA A 50 -4.05 4.55 -7.86
CA ALA A 50 -3.04 5.30 -7.15
C ALA A 50 -2.02 5.93 -8.10
N ALA A 51 -1.57 7.15 -7.80
CA ALA A 51 -0.59 7.88 -8.61
C ALA A 51 0.82 7.27 -8.57
N GLY A 52 1.06 6.30 -7.69
CA GLY A 52 2.34 5.60 -7.60
C GLY A 52 3.46 6.36 -6.92
N LEU A 53 3.18 7.48 -6.26
CA LEU A 53 4.20 8.23 -5.53
C LEU A 53 4.58 7.50 -4.23
N VAL A 54 5.89 7.28 -4.04
CA VAL A 54 6.47 6.60 -2.89
C VAL A 54 7.27 7.59 -2.08
N GLY A 55 6.62 8.19 -1.06
CA GLY A 55 7.24 9.19 -0.19
C GLY A 55 7.32 8.73 1.25
N GLN A 56 8.46 8.96 1.91
CA GLN A 56 8.77 8.41 3.22
C GLN A 56 8.39 9.33 4.38
N LEU A 57 8.69 10.62 4.29
CA LEU A 57 8.54 11.54 5.40
C LEU A 57 7.08 11.80 5.76
N ARG A 58 6.73 11.57 7.03
CA ARG A 58 5.46 11.94 7.66
C ARG A 58 5.72 12.65 9.00
N SER A 59 4.68 13.20 9.59
CA SER A 59 4.77 13.87 10.90
C SER A 59 5.08 12.91 12.06
N SER A 60 4.80 11.63 11.92
CA SER A 60 5.06 10.60 12.91
C SER A 60 6.32 9.80 12.57
N ALA A 61 7.21 9.65 13.55
CA ALA A 61 8.41 8.82 13.41
C ALA A 61 8.08 7.35 13.12
N ASN A 62 7.01 6.81 13.72
CA ASN A 62 6.60 5.43 13.51
C ASN A 62 6.11 5.21 12.07
N ILE A 63 5.31 6.13 11.55
CA ILE A 63 4.82 6.06 10.15
C ILE A 63 6.00 6.25 9.18
N THR A 64 6.90 7.20 9.45
CA THR A 64 8.11 7.39 8.63
C THR A 64 8.96 6.12 8.59
N ARG A 65 9.11 5.43 9.73
CA ARG A 65 9.86 4.16 9.81
C ARG A 65 9.21 3.05 8.98
N LEU A 66 7.88 2.95 9.03
CA LEU A 66 7.12 2.00 8.19
C LEU A 66 7.30 2.30 6.70
N LEU A 67 7.28 3.58 6.31
CA LEU A 67 7.45 3.96 4.91
C LEU A 67 8.89 3.78 4.41
N LYS A 68 9.91 3.98 5.27
CA LYS A 68 11.30 3.60 4.97
C LYS A 68 11.41 2.11 4.68
N TYR A 69 10.83 1.26 5.55
CA TYR A 69 10.77 -0.18 5.31
C TYR A 69 10.11 -0.52 3.97
N SER A 70 9.03 0.20 3.61
CA SER A 70 8.36 -0.01 2.32
C SER A 70 9.27 0.31 1.13
N VAL A 71 10.04 1.40 1.19
CA VAL A 71 11.02 1.75 0.15
C VAL A 71 12.10 0.67 0.01
N ASP A 72 12.66 0.23 1.14
CA ASP A 72 13.67 -0.83 1.17
C ASP A 72 13.12 -2.15 0.59
N LEU A 73 11.86 -2.48 0.90
CA LEU A 73 11.19 -3.64 0.33
C LEU A 73 11.02 -3.50 -1.19
N TYR A 74 10.52 -2.37 -1.66
CA TYR A 74 10.25 -2.15 -3.09
C TYR A 74 11.52 -2.20 -3.92
N ALA A 75 12.64 -1.74 -3.37
CA ALA A 75 13.94 -1.78 -4.05
C ALA A 75 14.45 -3.21 -4.30
N ARG A 76 14.08 -4.19 -3.47
CA ARG A 76 14.53 -5.57 -3.59
C ARG A 76 13.49 -6.54 -4.14
N LEU A 77 12.21 -6.18 -4.10
CA LEU A 77 11.07 -7.07 -4.36
C LEU A 77 11.10 -7.65 -5.78
N GLU A 78 11.55 -6.88 -6.77
CA GLU A 78 11.69 -7.37 -8.14
C GLU A 78 12.77 -8.46 -8.24
N ALA A 79 13.90 -8.29 -7.57
CA ALA A 79 14.97 -9.29 -7.53
C ALA A 79 14.52 -10.56 -6.78
N GLU A 80 13.75 -10.41 -5.71
CA GLU A 80 13.23 -11.54 -4.93
C GLU A 80 12.19 -12.36 -5.69
N THR A 81 11.30 -11.69 -6.42
CA THR A 81 10.13 -12.34 -7.03
C THR A 81 10.26 -12.58 -8.52
N GLY A 82 11.17 -11.88 -9.20
CA GLY A 82 11.24 -11.86 -10.66
C GLY A 82 9.99 -11.22 -11.31
N GLN A 83 9.28 -10.36 -10.57
CA GLN A 83 8.14 -9.59 -11.07
C GLN A 83 8.48 -8.11 -11.02
N ALA A 84 8.41 -7.42 -12.15
CA ALA A 84 8.64 -5.99 -12.21
C ALA A 84 7.69 -5.24 -11.26
N THR A 85 8.22 -4.24 -10.57
CA THR A 85 7.47 -3.38 -9.64
C THR A 85 7.26 -1.98 -10.20
N GLY A 86 8.01 -1.62 -11.24
CA GLY A 86 8.10 -0.27 -11.75
C GLY A 86 8.68 0.72 -10.73
N PHE A 87 9.28 0.23 -9.63
CA PHE A 87 9.89 1.10 -8.62
C PHE A 87 11.15 1.76 -9.16
N LYS A 88 11.17 3.09 -9.04
CA LYS A 88 12.32 3.94 -9.37
C LYS A 88 12.55 4.91 -8.23
N GLN A 89 13.73 4.85 -7.64
CA GLN A 89 14.15 5.79 -6.59
C GLN A 89 14.73 7.04 -7.25
N ASN A 90 13.87 7.86 -7.81
CA ASN A 90 14.21 9.08 -8.54
C ASN A 90 14.01 10.36 -7.71
N GLY A 91 13.75 10.20 -6.42
CA GLY A 91 13.53 11.28 -5.48
C GLY A 91 12.11 11.87 -5.51
N GLY A 92 11.88 12.80 -4.60
CA GLY A 92 10.63 13.54 -4.50
C GLY A 92 10.87 15.02 -4.23
N LEU A 93 10.20 15.90 -4.98
CA LEU A 93 10.23 17.34 -4.79
C LEU A 93 9.03 17.81 -3.98
N ARG A 94 9.25 18.74 -3.06
CA ARG A 94 8.23 19.49 -2.33
C ARG A 94 8.41 20.97 -2.64
N LEU A 95 7.40 21.58 -3.24
CA LEU A 95 7.47 22.96 -3.72
C LEU A 95 6.83 23.93 -2.73
N ALA A 96 7.41 25.11 -2.60
CA ALA A 96 6.88 26.24 -1.84
C ALA A 96 6.60 27.42 -2.77
N CYS A 97 5.32 27.73 -2.95
CA CYS A 97 4.87 28.89 -3.72
C CYS A 97 4.67 30.15 -2.84
N ASN A 98 4.92 30.06 -1.54
CA ASN A 98 4.86 31.19 -0.60
C ASN A 98 5.80 30.97 0.59
N ALA A 99 6.02 32.04 1.38
CA ALA A 99 6.95 32.04 2.51
C ALA A 99 6.50 31.11 3.65
N GLU A 100 5.19 31.02 3.90
CA GLU A 100 4.61 30.16 4.93
C GLU A 100 4.88 28.68 4.61
N ARG A 101 4.67 28.29 3.37
CA ARG A 101 4.97 26.94 2.90
C ARG A 101 6.46 26.63 2.97
N MET A 102 7.32 27.61 2.64
CA MET A 102 8.77 27.43 2.78
C MET A 102 9.20 27.27 4.24
N THR A 103 8.55 27.99 5.16
CA THR A 103 8.78 27.83 6.60
C THR A 103 8.41 26.43 7.08
N GLU A 104 7.27 25.89 6.60
CA GLU A 104 6.88 24.51 6.90
C GLU A 104 7.87 23.49 6.33
N ILE A 105 8.32 23.67 5.08
CA ILE A 105 9.32 22.80 4.44
C ILE A 105 10.63 22.78 5.23
N ARG A 106 11.09 23.93 5.74
CA ARG A 106 12.28 23.98 6.62
C ARG A 106 12.11 23.17 7.90
N ARG A 107 10.92 23.23 8.54
CA ARG A 107 10.59 22.40 9.70
C ARG A 107 10.57 20.91 9.33
N GLN A 108 10.01 20.58 8.17
CA GLN A 108 10.01 19.21 7.67
C GLN A 108 11.42 18.69 7.42
N ALA A 109 12.33 19.52 6.91
CA ALA A 109 13.74 19.14 6.72
C ALA A 109 14.43 18.80 8.06
N THR A 110 14.18 19.62 9.11
CA THR A 110 14.66 19.33 10.46
C THR A 110 14.10 18.02 10.99
N THR A 111 12.79 17.79 10.79
CA THR A 111 12.12 16.56 11.20
C THR A 111 12.66 15.35 10.43
N ALA A 112 12.86 15.46 9.11
CA ALA A 112 13.43 14.41 8.28
C ALA A 112 14.80 13.99 8.80
N HIS A 113 15.66 14.95 9.10
CA HIS A 113 16.98 14.70 9.65
C HIS A 113 16.92 13.95 10.99
N SER A 114 16.00 14.33 11.90
CA SER A 114 15.80 13.64 13.17
C SER A 114 15.30 12.21 13.03
N PHE A 115 14.66 11.88 11.89
CA PHE A 115 14.19 10.53 11.57
C PHE A 115 15.18 9.75 10.68
N GLY A 116 16.38 10.30 10.44
CA GLY A 116 17.40 9.68 9.62
C GLY A 116 17.06 9.64 8.14
N LEU A 117 16.36 10.68 7.65
CA LEU A 117 16.11 10.92 6.23
C LEU A 117 16.91 12.11 5.75
N GLU A 118 17.53 11.97 4.60
CA GLU A 118 18.18 13.08 3.91
C GLU A 118 17.12 13.92 3.20
N MET A 119 17.14 15.24 3.43
CA MET A 119 16.23 16.21 2.79
C MET A 119 17.00 17.49 2.53
N HIS A 120 17.15 17.85 1.26
CA HIS A 120 17.88 19.03 0.82
C HIS A 120 16.92 20.18 0.55
N LEU A 121 17.23 21.36 1.11
CA LEU A 121 16.55 22.59 0.73
C LEU A 121 17.17 23.11 -0.58
N LEU A 122 16.29 23.49 -1.52
CA LEU A 122 16.68 23.90 -2.85
C LEU A 122 16.20 25.31 -3.15
N SER A 123 16.98 26.04 -3.96
CA SER A 123 16.48 27.25 -4.65
C SER A 123 15.45 26.85 -5.74
N PRO A 124 14.63 27.80 -6.20
CA PRO A 124 13.73 27.55 -7.34
C PRO A 124 14.48 27.04 -8.58
N ARG A 125 15.69 27.56 -8.84
CA ARG A 125 16.51 27.16 -9.98
C ARG A 125 16.98 25.70 -9.84
N ASP A 126 17.54 25.33 -8.69
CA ASP A 126 18.01 23.97 -8.44
C ASP A 126 16.86 22.95 -8.55
N ALA A 127 15.65 23.34 -8.12
CA ALA A 127 14.47 22.49 -8.28
C ALA A 127 14.08 22.30 -9.76
N CYS A 128 14.19 23.35 -10.59
CA CYS A 128 13.96 23.27 -12.03
C CYS A 128 15.04 22.44 -12.75
N ASP A 129 16.28 22.48 -12.28
CA ASP A 129 17.35 21.64 -12.84
C ASP A 129 17.05 20.15 -12.63
N LEU A 130 16.37 19.78 -11.51
CA LEU A 130 15.90 18.42 -11.25
C LEU A 130 14.65 18.06 -12.04
N TRP A 131 13.78 19.01 -12.31
CA TRP A 131 12.56 18.82 -13.09
C TRP A 131 12.30 19.98 -14.07
N PRO A 132 12.87 19.93 -15.27
CA PRO A 132 12.86 21.04 -16.24
C PRO A 132 11.50 21.41 -16.82
N LEU A 133 10.46 20.60 -16.60
CA LEU A 133 9.09 20.88 -17.06
C LEU A 133 8.36 21.91 -16.17
N MET A 134 8.97 22.31 -15.06
CA MET A 134 8.40 23.20 -14.05
C MET A 134 8.78 24.65 -14.34
N SER A 135 7.86 25.61 -14.11
CA SER A 135 8.20 27.04 -14.08
C SER A 135 8.69 27.45 -12.68
N PRO A 136 9.80 28.20 -12.58
CA PRO A 136 10.30 28.72 -11.30
C PRO A 136 9.61 30.00 -10.83
N GLU A 137 8.80 30.65 -11.66
CA GLU A 137 8.33 32.03 -11.45
C GLU A 137 7.53 32.21 -10.17
N ASP A 138 6.75 31.20 -9.79
CA ASP A 138 5.90 31.22 -8.58
C ASP A 138 6.53 30.47 -7.40
N LEU A 139 7.82 30.10 -7.48
CA LEU A 139 8.48 29.37 -6.42
C LEU A 139 9.30 30.28 -5.50
N VAL A 140 9.14 30.09 -4.20
CA VAL A 140 9.98 30.68 -3.15
C VAL A 140 11.15 29.76 -2.80
N GLY A 141 10.99 28.47 -3.01
CA GLY A 141 11.98 27.44 -2.76
C GLY A 141 11.37 26.04 -2.84
N ALA A 142 12.19 25.05 -2.60
CA ALA A 142 11.77 23.65 -2.62
C ALA A 142 12.55 22.81 -1.61
N ALA A 143 12.17 21.56 -1.49
CA ALA A 143 13.02 20.53 -0.88
C ALA A 143 12.99 19.24 -1.70
N TYR A 144 14.08 18.52 -1.65
CA TYR A 144 14.28 17.26 -2.36
C TYR A 144 14.62 16.14 -1.38
N LEU A 145 13.95 15.03 -1.51
CA LEU A 145 14.22 13.80 -0.77
C LEU A 145 14.74 12.76 -1.76
N PRO A 146 16.06 12.49 -1.78
CA PRO A 146 16.66 11.57 -2.77
C PRO A 146 16.13 10.14 -2.69
N SER A 147 15.75 9.71 -1.49
CA SER A 147 15.29 8.34 -1.23
C SER A 147 13.80 8.11 -1.53
N ASP A 148 13.03 9.16 -1.82
CA ASP A 148 11.66 9.01 -2.33
C ASP A 148 11.68 8.51 -3.79
N GLY A 149 10.52 8.11 -4.33
CA GLY A 149 10.46 7.59 -5.69
C GLY A 149 9.05 7.39 -6.18
N GLN A 150 8.93 6.54 -7.19
CA GLN A 150 7.65 6.14 -7.77
C GLN A 150 7.63 4.65 -8.05
N ALA A 151 6.45 4.04 -8.11
CA ALA A 151 6.23 2.66 -8.48
C ALA A 151 4.98 2.53 -9.35
N ASN A 152 4.85 1.44 -10.10
CA ASN A 152 3.57 1.08 -10.68
C ASN A 152 2.74 0.34 -9.63
N PRO A 153 1.57 0.87 -9.19
CA PRO A 153 0.81 0.27 -8.09
C PRO A 153 0.32 -1.15 -8.39
N SER A 154 -0.05 -1.42 -9.64
CA SER A 154 -0.52 -2.74 -10.05
C SER A 154 0.64 -3.74 -10.10
N ASP A 155 1.75 -3.39 -10.72
CA ASP A 155 2.92 -4.26 -10.82
C ASP A 155 3.50 -4.58 -9.42
N LEU A 156 3.59 -3.55 -8.57
CA LEU A 156 4.03 -3.72 -7.18
C LEU A 156 3.14 -4.70 -6.40
N THR A 157 1.82 -4.59 -6.58
CA THR A 157 0.86 -5.51 -5.95
C THR A 157 1.00 -6.93 -6.49
N GLN A 158 1.20 -7.09 -7.80
CA GLN A 158 1.47 -8.39 -8.42
C GLN A 158 2.78 -9.01 -7.91
N ALA A 159 3.81 -8.19 -7.69
CA ALA A 159 5.07 -8.67 -7.13
C ALA A 159 4.89 -9.19 -5.69
N LEU A 160 4.16 -8.46 -4.84
CA LEU A 160 3.82 -8.91 -3.48
C LEU A 160 2.98 -10.20 -3.50
N ALA A 161 1.97 -10.26 -4.38
CA ALA A 161 1.14 -11.46 -4.55
C ALA A 161 1.97 -12.66 -5.03
N LYS A 162 2.90 -12.44 -5.96
CA LYS A 162 3.81 -13.49 -6.44
C LYS A 162 4.73 -13.97 -5.32
N GLY A 163 5.32 -13.05 -4.56
CA GLY A 163 6.14 -13.40 -3.40
C GLY A 163 5.36 -14.21 -2.36
N ALA A 164 4.13 -13.83 -2.05
CA ALA A 164 3.26 -14.60 -1.17
C ALA A 164 3.00 -16.03 -1.71
N ARG A 165 2.69 -16.17 -3.00
CA ARG A 165 2.49 -17.48 -3.66
C ARG A 165 3.75 -18.34 -3.64
N MET A 166 4.93 -17.77 -3.84
CA MET A 166 6.21 -18.48 -3.78
C MET A 166 6.45 -19.13 -2.41
N HIS A 167 5.89 -18.56 -1.37
CA HIS A 167 5.95 -19.09 0.00
C HIS A 167 4.72 -19.91 0.39
N GLY A 168 3.80 -20.18 -0.54
CA GLY A 168 2.68 -21.10 -0.36
C GLY A 168 1.31 -20.45 -0.07
N ALA A 169 1.18 -19.11 -0.10
CA ALA A 169 -0.13 -18.48 0.00
C ALA A 169 -1.01 -18.82 -1.21
N ARG A 170 -2.28 -19.09 -0.97
CA ARG A 170 -3.29 -19.30 -2.00
C ARG A 170 -4.00 -17.98 -2.26
N ILE A 171 -4.08 -17.54 -3.51
CA ILE A 171 -4.80 -16.33 -3.91
C ILE A 171 -5.89 -16.73 -4.89
N VAL A 172 -7.14 -16.49 -4.51
CA VAL A 172 -8.33 -16.86 -5.27
C VAL A 172 -9.06 -15.59 -5.69
N GLU A 173 -9.17 -15.40 -6.99
CA GLU A 173 -9.87 -14.27 -7.63
C GLU A 173 -11.27 -14.70 -8.06
N GLY A 174 -12.18 -13.73 -8.24
CA GLY A 174 -13.57 -13.99 -8.62
C GLY A 174 -14.40 -14.59 -7.50
N VAL A 175 -14.07 -14.31 -6.22
CA VAL A 175 -14.75 -14.83 -5.04
C VAL A 175 -15.27 -13.69 -4.16
N THR A 176 -16.59 -13.61 -4.02
CA THR A 176 -17.22 -12.59 -3.18
C THR A 176 -17.50 -13.12 -1.79
N VAL A 177 -16.98 -12.44 -0.76
CA VAL A 177 -17.32 -12.74 0.63
C VAL A 177 -18.70 -12.17 0.94
N THR A 178 -19.58 -13.05 1.43
CA THR A 178 -20.98 -12.73 1.74
C THR A 178 -21.31 -12.81 3.23
N GLY A 179 -20.42 -13.38 4.05
CA GLY A 179 -20.64 -13.49 5.49
C GLY A 179 -19.36 -13.83 6.27
N ILE A 180 -19.39 -13.56 7.56
CA ILE A 180 -18.36 -13.94 8.53
C ILE A 180 -19.03 -14.80 9.60
N ARG A 181 -18.57 -16.04 9.75
CA ARG A 181 -19.04 -16.93 10.82
C ARG A 181 -18.33 -16.60 12.13
N GLN A 182 -19.10 -16.60 13.18
CA GLN A 182 -18.61 -16.36 14.53
C GLN A 182 -19.23 -17.35 15.51
N GLN A 183 -18.47 -17.75 16.49
CA GLN A 183 -18.93 -18.51 17.64
C GLN A 183 -18.24 -17.97 18.89
N ASP A 184 -18.98 -17.70 19.94
CA ASP A 184 -18.50 -17.18 21.23
C ASP A 184 -17.61 -15.92 21.07
N GLY A 185 -17.99 -15.00 20.16
CA GLY A 185 -17.29 -13.77 19.89
C GLY A 185 -15.98 -13.93 19.09
N ARG A 186 -15.72 -15.11 18.54
CA ARG A 186 -14.53 -15.39 17.70
C ARG A 186 -14.92 -15.73 16.28
N VAL A 187 -14.13 -15.32 15.32
CA VAL A 187 -14.26 -15.76 13.92
C VAL A 187 -13.96 -17.26 13.84
N THR A 188 -14.82 -17.98 13.12
CA THR A 188 -14.67 -19.43 12.85
C THR A 188 -14.66 -19.73 11.36
N GLY A 189 -14.96 -18.75 10.51
CA GLY A 189 -14.95 -18.95 9.06
C GLY A 189 -15.45 -17.76 8.27
N VAL A 190 -15.24 -17.85 6.97
CA VAL A 190 -15.69 -16.88 5.96
C VAL A 190 -16.63 -17.58 5.00
N VAL A 191 -17.79 -16.98 4.75
CA VAL A 191 -18.80 -17.45 3.80
C VAL A 191 -18.62 -16.69 2.49
N THR A 192 -18.60 -17.41 1.38
CA THR A 192 -18.47 -16.84 0.04
C THR A 192 -19.56 -17.32 -0.90
N ASP A 193 -19.66 -16.73 -2.07
CA ASP A 193 -20.54 -17.18 -3.17
C ASP A 193 -20.12 -18.53 -3.79
N GLN A 194 -18.91 -19.06 -3.44
CA GLN A 194 -18.40 -20.33 -3.96
C GLN A 194 -18.26 -21.41 -2.87
N GLY A 195 -18.55 -21.12 -1.62
CA GLY A 195 -18.45 -22.04 -0.50
C GLY A 195 -17.97 -21.37 0.77
N GLU A 196 -17.69 -22.17 1.79
CA GLU A 196 -17.26 -21.70 3.10
C GLU A 196 -15.80 -22.11 3.35
N ILE A 197 -15.05 -21.24 4.03
CA ILE A 197 -13.69 -21.48 4.44
C ILE A 197 -13.62 -21.35 5.97
N ALA A 198 -13.37 -22.46 6.66
CA ALA A 198 -13.11 -22.44 8.09
C ALA A 198 -11.77 -21.70 8.34
N CYS A 199 -11.73 -20.78 9.32
CA CYS A 199 -10.49 -20.07 9.63
C CYS A 199 -10.42 -19.61 11.09
N GLU A 200 -9.19 -19.40 11.56
CA GLU A 200 -8.93 -18.85 12.89
C GLU A 200 -8.96 -17.31 12.89
N THR A 201 -8.58 -16.72 11.75
CA THR A 201 -8.48 -15.26 11.60
C THR A 201 -8.98 -14.84 10.22
N ALA A 202 -9.84 -13.82 10.18
CA ALA A 202 -10.20 -13.09 8.97
C ALA A 202 -9.62 -11.67 9.03
N VAL A 203 -8.89 -11.27 7.98
CA VAL A 203 -8.26 -9.94 7.89
C VAL A 203 -9.03 -9.11 6.86
N ASN A 204 -9.60 -7.99 7.33
CA ASN A 204 -10.32 -7.05 6.45
C ASN A 204 -9.33 -6.15 5.70
N CYS A 205 -9.10 -6.44 4.43
CA CYS A 205 -8.30 -5.64 3.49
C CYS A 205 -9.15 -5.13 2.31
N ALA A 206 -10.46 -4.96 2.52
CA ALA A 206 -11.44 -4.63 1.49
C ALA A 206 -11.41 -3.16 1.02
N GLY A 207 -10.39 -2.38 1.40
CA GLY A 207 -10.23 -0.99 0.96
C GLY A 207 -11.44 -0.14 1.32
N GLN A 208 -12.01 0.56 0.35
CA GLN A 208 -13.18 1.43 0.57
C GLN A 208 -14.44 0.66 0.99
N TRP A 209 -14.51 -0.66 0.79
CA TRP A 209 -15.61 -1.54 1.20
C TRP A 209 -15.38 -2.19 2.57
N ALA A 210 -14.35 -1.75 3.31
CA ALA A 210 -14.07 -2.28 4.64
C ALA A 210 -15.21 -2.07 5.65
N PRO A 211 -16.01 -0.97 5.60
CA PRO A 211 -17.19 -0.83 6.46
C PRO A 211 -18.25 -1.91 6.23
N GLU A 212 -18.56 -2.20 4.97
CA GLU A 212 -19.56 -3.22 4.60
C GLU A 212 -19.09 -4.61 5.04
N LEU A 213 -17.80 -4.92 4.83
CA LEU A 213 -17.24 -6.18 5.29
C LEU A 213 -17.21 -6.26 6.82
N GLY A 214 -16.85 -5.17 7.52
CA GLY A 214 -16.92 -5.10 8.98
C GLY A 214 -18.33 -5.36 9.50
N ALA A 215 -19.36 -4.82 8.84
CA ALA A 215 -20.77 -5.02 9.22
C ALA A 215 -21.19 -6.49 9.18
N LEU A 216 -20.62 -7.32 8.28
CA LEU A 216 -20.86 -8.77 8.25
C LEU A 216 -20.39 -9.48 9.53
N ALA A 217 -19.46 -8.87 10.26
CA ALA A 217 -18.96 -9.35 11.54
C ALA A 217 -19.52 -8.56 12.74
N GLY A 218 -20.46 -7.64 12.52
CA GLY A 218 -20.98 -6.75 13.56
C GLY A 218 -19.95 -5.71 14.06
N VAL A 219 -18.91 -5.41 13.27
CA VAL A 219 -17.85 -4.46 13.60
C VAL A 219 -18.02 -3.18 12.82
N ALA A 220 -18.10 -2.04 13.52
CA ALA A 220 -18.06 -0.73 12.87
C ALA A 220 -16.63 -0.36 12.48
N VAL A 221 -16.40 -0.13 11.19
CA VAL A 221 -15.12 0.37 10.66
C VAL A 221 -15.28 1.86 10.34
N PRO A 222 -14.61 2.77 11.05
CA PRO A 222 -14.79 4.21 10.88
C PRO A 222 -14.02 4.72 9.66
N LEU A 223 -14.50 4.39 8.48
CA LEU A 223 -13.91 4.78 7.19
C LEU A 223 -14.98 5.47 6.33
N ALA A 224 -14.61 6.58 5.71
CA ALA A 224 -15.41 7.26 4.72
C ALA A 224 -14.58 7.46 3.45
N SER A 225 -15.15 7.10 2.30
CA SER A 225 -14.49 7.29 1.01
C SER A 225 -14.55 8.76 0.59
N MET A 226 -13.44 9.27 0.07
CA MET A 226 -13.37 10.59 -0.56
C MET A 226 -12.96 10.43 -2.02
N GLN A 227 -13.62 11.19 -2.88
CA GLN A 227 -13.28 11.23 -4.30
C GLN A 227 -12.07 12.14 -4.51
N HIS A 228 -11.02 11.57 -5.11
CA HIS A 228 -9.89 12.31 -5.64
C HIS A 228 -9.90 12.29 -7.16
N GLN A 229 -9.39 13.36 -7.75
CA GLN A 229 -9.25 13.47 -9.20
C GLN A 229 -7.79 13.73 -9.54
N TYR A 230 -7.33 13.14 -10.64
CA TYR A 230 -6.02 13.42 -11.23
C TYR A 230 -6.14 13.37 -12.75
N MET A 231 -5.20 14.00 -13.41
CA MET A 231 -5.11 14.02 -14.87
C MET A 231 -3.83 13.29 -15.27
N VAL A 232 -3.95 12.44 -16.29
CA VAL A 232 -2.81 11.84 -16.97
C VAL A 232 -2.60 12.62 -18.27
N SER A 233 -1.40 13.19 -18.47
CA SER A 233 -1.01 13.96 -19.65
C SER A 233 0.03 13.22 -20.49
#